data_2571b97051daf3a225ac5ace3e6e11cc
#
_entry.id   2571b97051daf3a225ac5ace3e6e11cc
#
_cell.length_a   1.000
_cell.length_b   1.000
_cell.length_c   1.000
_cell.angle_alpha   90.00
_cell.angle_beta   90.00
_cell.angle_gamma   90.00
#
_symmetry.space_group_name_H-M   'P 1'
#
loop_
_entity.id
_entity.type
_entity.pdbx_description
1 polymer ?
#
loop_
_entity_poly.entity_id
_entity_poly.type
_entity_poly.pdbx_seq_one_letter_code
_entity_poly.pdbx_strand_id
1 'polypeptide(L)'
;ILFTGDMNKYEESDLLSSQAIFDLINGIEKKEMAFWVDGNTGPFAIDMINGSCTGNLTKIGKEIEESGVNVLLSPVEITREGESIWLVPELNQTDIQMNYLEMTEDMFESTEDYQNVILYGQELQKWYEQLSDNGQVKIRVNHYPIQANMTQADWDGLGYLDYDLSIAGHYHGGQLRLPFFGALYIPSPTSGIANGYFPKQNEVKGLNQIIDMQQYISAGLGSSASISFLDFRLFNTPEINLITLRCHK
;
A
#
# COMPACT_ATOMS: atom_id res chain seq x y z
N ILE A 1 7.90 -0.03 11.39
CA ILE A 1 8.21 0.77 10.19
C ILE A 1 7.33 0.27 9.06
N LEU A 2 6.77 1.18 8.25
CA LEU A 2 5.97 0.82 7.08
C LEU A 2 6.68 1.31 5.82
N PHE A 3 6.95 0.38 4.90
CA PHE A 3 7.35 0.67 3.54
C PHE A 3 6.10 0.64 2.66
N THR A 4 5.70 1.78 2.14
CA THR A 4 4.44 1.94 1.40
C THR A 4 4.64 1.92 -0.13
N GLY A 5 5.57 1.10 -0.61
CA GLY A 5 5.81 0.86 -2.03
C GLY A 5 6.69 1.90 -2.73
N ASP A 6 6.90 1.69 -4.02
CA ASP A 6 7.70 2.54 -4.91
C ASP A 6 9.14 2.78 -4.42
N MET A 7 9.78 1.73 -3.93
CA MET A 7 11.12 1.82 -3.38
C MET A 7 12.21 1.88 -4.46
N ASN A 8 11.89 1.57 -5.71
CA ASN A 8 12.77 1.69 -6.87
C ASN A 8 12.02 2.31 -8.05
N LYS A 9 12.75 2.95 -8.97
CA LYS A 9 12.19 3.61 -10.16
C LYS A 9 11.83 2.66 -11.29
N TYR A 10 12.40 1.48 -11.30
CA TYR A 10 12.30 0.53 -12.40
C TYR A 10 11.63 -0.76 -11.92
N GLU A 11 10.85 -1.35 -12.81
CA GLU A 11 10.19 -2.65 -12.59
C GLU A 11 11.19 -3.82 -12.44
N GLU A 12 12.48 -3.56 -12.72
CA GLU A 12 13.51 -4.58 -12.69
C GLU A 12 13.73 -5.11 -11.27
N SER A 13 13.53 -6.40 -11.13
CA SER A 13 13.88 -7.22 -9.97
C SER A 13 15.38 -7.46 -9.84
N ASP A 14 16.23 -6.57 -10.36
CA ASP A 14 17.67 -6.70 -10.29
C ASP A 14 18.16 -6.31 -8.90
N LEU A 15 18.81 -7.26 -8.23
CA LEU A 15 19.43 -7.10 -6.92
C LEU A 15 20.40 -5.91 -6.84
N LEU A 16 21.11 -5.61 -7.92
CA LEU A 16 22.06 -4.49 -7.95
C LEU A 16 21.34 -3.13 -7.89
N SER A 17 20.18 -3.01 -8.54
CA SER A 17 19.37 -1.79 -8.48
C SER A 17 18.68 -1.62 -7.12
N SER A 18 18.55 -2.70 -6.36
CA SER A 18 17.89 -2.74 -5.04
C SER A 18 18.86 -2.60 -3.86
N GLN A 19 20.18 -2.47 -4.10
CA GLN A 19 21.18 -2.42 -3.03
C GLN A 19 20.89 -1.32 -2.01
N ALA A 20 20.47 -0.13 -2.45
CA ALA A 20 20.16 0.98 -1.56
C ALA A 20 18.96 0.67 -0.62
N ILE A 21 18.03 -0.18 -1.07
CA ILE A 21 16.90 -0.65 -0.26
C ILE A 21 17.40 -1.57 0.85
N PHE A 22 18.26 -2.53 0.52
CA PHE A 22 18.86 -3.43 1.51
C PHE A 22 19.78 -2.70 2.48
N ASP A 23 20.50 -1.68 2.03
CA ASP A 23 21.30 -0.81 2.91
C ASP A 23 20.39 -0.06 3.90
N LEU A 24 19.24 0.45 3.45
CA LEU A 24 18.23 1.06 4.32
C LEU A 24 17.66 0.04 5.32
N ILE A 25 17.26 -1.13 4.84
CA ILE A 25 16.73 -2.22 5.68
C ILE A 25 17.78 -2.64 6.72
N ASN A 26 19.04 -2.74 6.33
CA ASN A 26 20.13 -3.12 7.25
C ASN A 26 20.37 -2.11 8.35
N GLY A 27 19.99 -0.85 8.15
CA GLY A 27 20.03 0.19 9.19
C GLY A 27 18.91 0.12 10.23
N ILE A 28 17.89 -0.75 10.04
CA ILE A 28 16.78 -0.89 10.98
C ILE A 28 17.16 -1.81 12.13
N GLU A 29 16.97 -1.36 13.37
CA GLU A 29 17.28 -2.15 14.57
C GLU A 29 16.24 -3.27 14.83
N LYS A 30 14.94 -2.97 14.60
CA LYS A 30 13.81 -3.89 14.86
C LYS A 30 13.11 -4.24 13.56
N LYS A 31 13.75 -5.05 12.76
CA LYS A 31 13.27 -5.44 11.43
C LYS A 31 11.99 -6.26 11.48
N GLU A 32 11.80 -7.04 12.53
CA GLU A 32 10.59 -7.83 12.80
C GLU A 32 9.32 -6.95 12.97
N MET A 33 9.51 -5.64 13.20
CA MET A 33 8.46 -4.63 13.26
C MET A 33 8.47 -3.73 12.04
N ALA A 34 9.04 -4.18 10.93
CA ALA A 34 9.01 -3.53 9.65
C ALA A 34 8.14 -4.32 8.67
N PHE A 35 7.28 -3.60 7.93
CA PHE A 35 6.31 -4.19 7.02
C PHE A 35 6.42 -3.54 5.66
N TRP A 36 6.30 -4.36 4.63
CA TRP A 36 6.41 -3.98 3.23
C TRP A 36 5.10 -4.20 2.51
N VAL A 37 4.66 -3.19 1.75
CA VAL A 37 3.64 -3.33 0.70
C VAL A 37 4.22 -2.88 -0.62
N ASP A 38 3.83 -3.53 -1.71
CA ASP A 38 4.26 -3.18 -3.05
C ASP A 38 3.64 -1.86 -3.52
N GLY A 39 4.35 -1.16 -4.41
CA GLY A 39 3.87 0.02 -5.10
C GLY A 39 3.44 -0.30 -6.53
N ASN A 40 3.31 0.75 -7.36
CA ASN A 40 3.12 0.59 -8.80
C ASN A 40 4.45 0.58 -9.57
N THR A 41 5.55 0.87 -8.90
CA THR A 41 6.93 0.63 -9.38
C THR A 41 7.65 -0.31 -8.42
N GLY A 42 8.65 -1.04 -8.92
CA GLY A 42 9.32 -2.07 -8.14
C GLY A 42 10.14 -1.60 -6.92
N PRO A 43 10.82 -2.52 -6.30
CA PRO A 43 10.76 -3.96 -6.59
C PRO A 43 9.46 -4.56 -6.09
N PHE A 44 8.90 -5.51 -6.84
CA PHE A 44 7.67 -6.21 -6.46
C PHE A 44 8.02 -7.43 -5.61
N ALA A 45 7.63 -7.39 -4.36
CA ALA A 45 7.84 -8.49 -3.41
C ALA A 45 6.80 -9.61 -3.57
N ILE A 46 5.60 -9.24 -4.03
CA ILE A 46 4.45 -10.14 -4.15
C ILE A 46 4.35 -10.67 -5.57
N ASP A 47 4.15 -11.97 -5.68
CA ASP A 47 3.97 -12.62 -6.97
C ASP A 47 2.54 -12.46 -7.48
N MET A 48 2.40 -11.99 -8.73
CA MET A 48 1.13 -11.63 -9.35
C MET A 48 0.96 -12.35 -10.68
N ILE A 49 -0.21 -12.96 -10.88
CA ILE A 49 -0.60 -13.59 -12.15
C ILE A 49 -1.95 -13.05 -12.59
N ASN A 50 -2.03 -12.56 -13.81
CA ASN A 50 -3.27 -11.99 -14.39
C ASN A 50 -3.91 -10.88 -13.53
N GLY A 51 -3.10 -10.12 -12.80
CA GLY A 51 -3.57 -9.06 -11.91
C GLY A 51 -3.99 -9.53 -10.52
N SER A 52 -3.90 -10.82 -10.24
CA SER A 52 -4.21 -11.41 -8.93
C SER A 52 -2.96 -11.89 -8.21
N CYS A 53 -2.93 -11.69 -6.90
CA CYS A 53 -1.84 -12.19 -6.05
C CYS A 53 -1.95 -13.71 -5.91
N THR A 54 -0.81 -14.40 -6.00
CA THR A 54 -0.73 -15.87 -5.82
C THR A 54 -0.61 -16.29 -4.36
N GLY A 55 -0.48 -15.35 -3.43
CA GLY A 55 -0.10 -15.62 -2.04
C GLY A 55 1.38 -15.97 -1.86
N ASN A 56 2.17 -15.95 -2.94
CA ASN A 56 3.59 -16.23 -2.91
C ASN A 56 4.44 -14.97 -3.02
N LEU A 57 5.69 -15.10 -2.65
CA LEU A 57 6.70 -14.06 -2.82
C LEU A 57 7.53 -14.29 -4.07
N THR A 58 7.84 -13.20 -4.76
CA THR A 58 8.89 -13.19 -5.78
C THR A 58 10.25 -13.51 -5.17
N LYS A 59 11.29 -13.61 -6.02
CA LYS A 59 12.65 -13.81 -5.53
C LYS A 59 13.08 -12.66 -4.61
N ILE A 60 12.83 -11.40 -4.99
CA ILE A 60 13.20 -10.25 -4.17
C ILE A 60 12.34 -10.14 -2.91
N GLY A 61 11.07 -10.55 -2.98
CA GLY A 61 10.21 -10.62 -1.80
C GLY A 61 10.75 -11.59 -0.74
N LYS A 62 11.28 -12.74 -1.16
CA LYS A 62 11.96 -13.70 -0.27
C LYS A 62 13.20 -13.09 0.36
N GLU A 63 14.00 -12.35 -0.41
CA GLU A 63 15.20 -11.68 0.11
C GLU A 63 14.86 -10.55 1.09
N ILE A 64 13.73 -9.83 0.88
CA ILE A 64 13.22 -8.85 1.83
C ILE A 64 12.84 -9.54 3.15
N GLU A 65 12.12 -10.65 3.11
CA GLU A 65 11.78 -11.42 4.32
C GLU A 65 13.01 -12.05 4.99
N GLU A 66 13.94 -12.58 4.24
CA GLU A 66 15.21 -13.09 4.77
C GLU A 66 16.02 -11.99 5.46
N SER A 67 15.86 -10.73 5.04
CA SER A 67 16.46 -9.56 5.73
C SER A 67 15.77 -9.20 7.03
N GLY A 68 14.63 -9.81 7.35
CA GLY A 68 13.84 -9.64 8.58
C GLY A 68 12.67 -8.66 8.47
N VAL A 69 12.36 -8.14 7.30
CA VAL A 69 11.18 -7.29 7.03
C VAL A 69 10.02 -8.17 6.57
N ASN A 70 8.83 -7.95 7.12
CA ASN A 70 7.65 -8.75 6.78
C ASN A 70 6.95 -8.18 5.54
N VAL A 71 6.75 -8.99 4.51
CA VAL A 71 5.89 -8.61 3.38
C VAL A 71 4.43 -8.79 3.78
N LEU A 72 3.64 -7.72 3.68
CA LEU A 72 2.27 -7.69 4.18
C LEU A 72 1.31 -8.34 3.17
N LEU A 73 1.33 -9.67 3.10
CA LEU A 73 0.40 -10.48 2.30
C LEU A 73 -0.96 -10.66 2.98
N SER A 74 -0.98 -10.73 4.30
CA SER A 74 -2.18 -10.93 5.11
C SER A 74 -2.21 -9.97 6.31
N PRO A 75 -3.36 -9.81 6.97
CA PRO A 75 -3.46 -9.00 8.20
C PRO A 75 -2.51 -9.48 9.28
N VAL A 76 -1.87 -8.54 9.97
CA VAL A 76 -0.92 -8.81 11.06
C VAL A 76 -1.39 -8.11 12.33
N GLU A 77 -1.54 -8.88 13.40
CA GLU A 77 -1.83 -8.35 14.72
C GLU A 77 -0.55 -7.88 15.42
N ILE A 78 -0.57 -6.66 15.93
CA ILE A 78 0.48 -6.11 16.78
C ILE A 78 -0.09 -5.90 18.17
N THR A 79 0.42 -6.66 19.14
CA THR A 79 -0.02 -6.58 20.53
C THR A 79 1.03 -5.86 21.38
N ARG A 80 0.59 -4.92 22.20
CA ARG A 80 1.42 -4.25 23.18
C ARG A 80 0.63 -3.98 24.46
N GLU A 81 1.15 -4.42 25.62
CA GLU A 81 0.54 -4.17 26.93
C GLU A 81 -0.91 -4.67 27.06
N GLY A 82 -1.28 -5.71 26.30
CA GLY A 82 -2.62 -6.27 26.28
C GLY A 82 -3.61 -5.60 25.32
N GLU A 83 -3.19 -4.56 24.61
CA GLU A 83 -3.94 -3.91 23.55
C GLU A 83 -3.43 -4.38 22.19
N SER A 84 -4.32 -4.54 21.22
CA SER A 84 -3.99 -5.00 19.88
C SER A 84 -4.45 -4.01 18.82
N ILE A 85 -3.65 -3.90 17.76
CA ILE A 85 -4.02 -3.24 16.51
C ILE A 85 -3.75 -4.19 15.35
N TRP A 86 -4.50 -4.08 14.29
CA TRP A 86 -4.28 -4.83 13.07
C TRP A 86 -3.69 -3.93 11.98
N LEU A 87 -2.58 -4.37 11.40
CA LEU A 87 -2.13 -3.87 10.10
C LEU A 87 -2.76 -4.74 9.03
N VAL A 88 -3.52 -4.13 8.16
CA VAL A 88 -4.31 -4.86 7.18
C VAL A 88 -3.95 -4.36 5.78
N PRO A 89 -3.52 -5.25 4.84
CA PRO A 89 -3.51 -4.90 3.43
C PRO A 89 -4.95 -4.56 3.03
N GLU A 90 -5.13 -3.80 1.96
CA GLU A 90 -6.48 -3.45 1.54
C GLU A 90 -7.33 -4.71 1.27
N LEU A 91 -8.44 -4.83 1.98
CA LEU A 91 -9.40 -5.90 1.81
C LEU A 91 -10.78 -5.32 1.55
N ASN A 92 -11.43 -5.77 0.49
CA ASN A 92 -12.83 -5.53 0.22
C ASN A 92 -13.47 -6.76 -0.42
N GLN A 93 -14.75 -6.92 -0.19
CA GLN A 93 -15.50 -8.10 -0.62
C GLN A 93 -15.55 -8.25 -2.14
N THR A 94 -15.69 -7.13 -2.84
CA THR A 94 -15.79 -7.12 -4.31
C THR A 94 -14.50 -7.63 -4.96
N ASP A 95 -13.33 -7.14 -4.52
CA ASP A 95 -12.06 -7.58 -5.07
C ASP A 95 -11.78 -9.05 -4.73
N ILE A 96 -12.08 -9.49 -3.50
CA ILE A 96 -11.95 -10.90 -3.13
C ILE A 96 -12.81 -11.78 -4.04
N GLN A 97 -14.05 -11.38 -4.29
CA GLN A 97 -14.95 -12.12 -5.14
C GLN A 97 -14.48 -12.15 -6.59
N MET A 98 -14.24 -10.98 -7.19
CA MET A 98 -13.96 -10.86 -8.63
C MET A 98 -12.55 -11.32 -9.02
N ASN A 99 -11.55 -10.96 -8.22
CA ASN A 99 -10.14 -11.20 -8.57
C ASN A 99 -9.62 -12.56 -8.07
N TYR A 100 -10.40 -13.28 -7.29
CA TYR A 100 -9.99 -14.58 -6.75
C TYR A 100 -11.07 -15.64 -6.89
N LEU A 101 -12.22 -15.50 -6.21
CA LEU A 101 -13.19 -16.58 -6.07
C LEU A 101 -14.01 -16.86 -7.34
N GLU A 102 -14.20 -15.90 -8.23
CA GLU A 102 -14.89 -16.06 -9.51
C GLU A 102 -13.97 -16.42 -10.67
N MET A 103 -12.65 -16.51 -10.44
CA MET A 103 -11.71 -16.90 -11.48
C MET A 103 -11.86 -18.38 -11.85
N THR A 104 -11.63 -18.70 -13.12
CA THR A 104 -11.71 -20.05 -13.66
C THR A 104 -10.36 -20.53 -14.17
N GLU A 105 -10.13 -21.84 -14.16
CA GLU A 105 -8.83 -22.43 -14.50
C GLU A 105 -8.35 -22.07 -15.92
N ASP A 106 -9.27 -21.89 -16.86
CA ASP A 106 -8.96 -21.53 -18.24
C ASP A 106 -8.39 -20.10 -18.40
N MET A 107 -8.45 -19.27 -17.36
CA MET A 107 -7.79 -17.97 -17.31
C MET A 107 -6.29 -18.05 -17.01
N PHE A 108 -5.76 -19.22 -16.66
CA PHE A 108 -4.38 -19.43 -16.22
C PHE A 108 -3.60 -20.33 -17.16
N GLU A 109 -2.29 -20.12 -17.25
CA GLU A 109 -1.39 -20.96 -18.05
C GLU A 109 -1.13 -22.32 -17.40
N SER A 110 -1.25 -22.41 -16.08
CA SER A 110 -1.07 -23.65 -15.32
C SER A 110 -2.15 -23.83 -14.25
N THR A 111 -2.48 -25.10 -13.97
CA THR A 111 -3.36 -25.48 -12.84
C THR A 111 -2.77 -25.04 -11.49
N GLU A 112 -1.44 -25.03 -11.36
CA GLU A 112 -0.76 -24.62 -10.13
C GLU A 112 -1.01 -23.13 -9.85
N ASP A 113 -0.88 -22.28 -10.85
CA ASP A 113 -1.12 -20.84 -10.73
C ASP A 113 -2.58 -20.55 -10.35
N TYR A 114 -3.53 -21.22 -11.01
CA TYR A 114 -4.94 -21.12 -10.65
C TYR A 114 -5.18 -21.53 -9.19
N GLN A 115 -4.62 -22.66 -8.77
CA GLN A 115 -4.79 -23.14 -7.39
C GLN A 115 -4.21 -22.17 -6.37
N ASN A 116 -3.03 -21.60 -6.62
CA ASN A 116 -2.40 -20.63 -5.75
C ASN A 116 -3.29 -19.39 -5.57
N VAL A 117 -3.81 -18.82 -6.67
CA VAL A 117 -4.69 -17.65 -6.63
C VAL A 117 -5.98 -17.94 -5.86
N ILE A 118 -6.63 -19.09 -6.12
CA ILE A 118 -7.88 -19.44 -5.42
C ILE A 118 -7.64 -19.69 -3.94
N LEU A 119 -6.57 -20.40 -3.57
CA LEU A 119 -6.24 -20.66 -2.16
C LEU A 119 -5.96 -19.38 -1.39
N TYR A 120 -5.23 -18.46 -2.01
CA TYR A 120 -4.99 -17.15 -1.41
C TYR A 120 -6.28 -16.33 -1.27
N GLY A 121 -7.15 -16.32 -2.28
CA GLY A 121 -8.46 -15.68 -2.21
C GLY A 121 -9.33 -16.23 -1.08
N GLN A 122 -9.33 -17.57 -0.88
CA GLN A 122 -10.01 -18.21 0.25
C GLN A 122 -9.43 -17.80 1.62
N GLU A 123 -8.13 -17.58 1.70
CA GLU A 123 -7.48 -17.06 2.89
C GLU A 123 -7.90 -15.60 3.15
N LEU A 124 -7.88 -14.74 2.13
CA LEU A 124 -8.35 -13.35 2.24
C LEU A 124 -9.82 -13.29 2.68
N GLN A 125 -10.68 -14.18 2.17
CA GLN A 125 -12.07 -14.26 2.58
C GLN A 125 -12.22 -14.57 4.07
N LYS A 126 -11.43 -15.51 4.61
CA LYS A 126 -11.43 -15.83 6.04
C LYS A 126 -10.99 -14.63 6.88
N TRP A 127 -9.94 -13.93 6.44
CA TRP A 127 -9.48 -12.72 7.12
C TRP A 127 -10.53 -11.61 7.08
N TYR A 128 -11.19 -11.42 5.94
CA TYR A 128 -12.28 -10.46 5.81
C TYR A 128 -13.41 -10.76 6.82
N GLU A 129 -13.87 -12.00 6.88
CA GLU A 129 -14.92 -12.43 7.82
C GLU A 129 -14.50 -12.24 9.28
N GLN A 130 -13.25 -12.56 9.61
CA GLN A 130 -12.71 -12.42 10.96
C GLN A 130 -12.62 -10.96 11.41
N LEU A 131 -12.28 -10.04 10.50
CA LEU A 131 -12.03 -8.64 10.81
C LEU A 131 -13.27 -7.76 10.66
N SER A 132 -14.32 -8.22 9.99
CA SER A 132 -15.53 -7.43 9.75
C SER A 132 -16.26 -6.99 11.02
N ASP A 133 -16.31 -7.85 12.04
CA ASP A 133 -17.15 -7.65 13.24
C ASP A 133 -16.37 -7.68 14.57
N ASN A 134 -15.04 -7.54 14.56
CA ASN A 134 -14.27 -7.79 15.79
C ASN A 134 -14.08 -6.57 16.70
N GLY A 135 -14.50 -5.37 16.31
CA GLY A 135 -14.38 -4.14 17.09
C GLY A 135 -12.92 -3.73 17.42
N GLN A 136 -11.93 -4.34 16.76
CA GLN A 136 -10.52 -4.06 16.95
C GLN A 136 -10.07 -2.91 16.05
N VAL A 137 -9.03 -2.20 16.49
CA VAL A 137 -8.42 -1.13 15.70
C VAL A 137 -7.76 -1.70 14.45
N LYS A 138 -8.20 -1.27 13.28
CA LYS A 138 -7.68 -1.70 11.98
C LYS A 138 -7.04 -0.52 11.24
N ILE A 139 -5.77 -0.72 10.86
CA ILE A 139 -5.00 0.24 10.08
C ILE A 139 -4.82 -0.34 8.68
N ARG A 140 -5.45 0.29 7.69
CA ARG A 140 -5.23 -0.03 6.28
C ARG A 140 -3.82 0.42 5.90
N VAL A 141 -3.02 -0.47 5.35
CA VAL A 141 -1.71 -0.16 4.77
C VAL A 141 -1.76 -0.50 3.29
N ASN A 142 -1.65 0.50 2.45
CA ASN A 142 -1.66 0.34 0.99
C ASN A 142 -0.71 1.35 0.36
N HIS A 143 -0.26 1.06 -0.86
CA HIS A 143 0.49 2.04 -1.64
C HIS A 143 -0.38 3.22 -2.06
N TYR A 144 -1.58 2.92 -2.57
CA TYR A 144 -2.49 3.94 -3.07
C TYR A 144 -3.33 4.58 -1.97
N PRO A 145 -3.37 5.93 -1.91
CA PRO A 145 -4.33 6.64 -1.08
C PRO A 145 -5.77 6.36 -1.53
N ILE A 146 -6.69 6.38 -0.60
CA ILE A 146 -8.12 6.43 -0.90
C ILE A 146 -8.39 7.76 -1.60
N GLN A 147 -9.08 7.69 -2.73
CA GLN A 147 -9.31 8.86 -3.57
C GLN A 147 -10.30 9.82 -2.91
N ALA A 148 -10.04 11.11 -3.04
CA ALA A 148 -10.85 12.18 -2.44
C ALA A 148 -12.30 12.24 -2.93
N ASN A 149 -12.63 11.60 -4.04
CA ASN A 149 -13.99 11.48 -4.55
C ASN A 149 -14.71 10.20 -4.12
N MET A 150 -14.04 9.31 -3.38
CA MET A 150 -14.68 8.13 -2.77
C MET A 150 -15.76 8.59 -1.78
N THR A 151 -16.95 8.09 -1.95
CA THR A 151 -18.07 8.35 -1.02
C THR A 151 -18.24 7.17 -0.07
N GLN A 152 -18.95 7.39 1.05
CA GLN A 152 -19.30 6.30 1.96
C GLN A 152 -20.12 5.21 1.24
N ALA A 153 -21.03 5.61 0.36
CA ALA A 153 -21.84 4.67 -0.42
C ALA A 153 -21.00 3.81 -1.38
N ASP A 154 -19.94 4.37 -1.98
CA ASP A 154 -19.02 3.60 -2.81
C ASP A 154 -18.20 2.63 -1.95
N TRP A 155 -17.73 3.08 -0.79
CA TRP A 155 -17.00 2.28 0.17
C TRP A 155 -17.80 1.07 0.64
N ASP A 156 -19.02 1.32 1.09
CA ASP A 156 -19.93 0.28 1.54
C ASP A 156 -20.35 -0.66 0.40
N GLY A 157 -20.56 -0.10 -0.80
CA GLY A 157 -20.95 -0.85 -2.00
C GLY A 157 -19.86 -1.81 -2.49
N LEU A 158 -18.58 -1.49 -2.27
CA LEU A 158 -17.45 -2.37 -2.56
C LEU A 158 -17.17 -3.36 -1.43
N GLY A 159 -17.79 -3.17 -0.27
CA GLY A 159 -17.62 -4.03 0.90
C GLY A 159 -16.23 -3.94 1.50
N TYR A 160 -15.71 -2.74 1.66
CA TYR A 160 -14.48 -2.54 2.42
C TYR A 160 -14.66 -2.82 3.90
N LEU A 161 -13.58 -3.19 4.57
CA LEU A 161 -13.54 -3.23 6.03
C LEU A 161 -13.66 -1.82 6.63
N ASP A 162 -14.14 -1.77 7.86
CA ASP A 162 -14.20 -0.56 8.67
C ASP A 162 -12.82 -0.28 9.27
N TYR A 163 -12.05 0.62 8.65
CA TYR A 163 -10.71 0.98 9.10
C TYR A 163 -10.74 2.26 9.93
N ASP A 164 -9.90 2.31 10.98
CA ASP A 164 -9.73 3.51 11.81
C ASP A 164 -8.75 4.51 11.22
N LEU A 165 -7.76 3.99 10.48
CA LEU A 165 -6.72 4.79 9.84
C LEU A 165 -6.30 4.13 8.52
N SER A 166 -6.10 4.93 7.49
CA SER A 166 -5.42 4.53 6.25
C SER A 166 -4.04 5.16 6.18
N ILE A 167 -3.00 4.37 5.88
CA ILE A 167 -1.63 4.85 5.65
C ILE A 167 -1.24 4.49 4.22
N ALA A 168 -0.81 5.50 3.45
CA ALA A 168 -0.47 5.34 2.05
C ALA A 168 0.71 6.21 1.60
N GLY A 169 1.19 5.97 0.39
CA GLY A 169 2.26 6.71 -0.29
C GLY A 169 1.82 7.29 -1.63
N HIS A 170 2.45 6.84 -2.71
CA HIS A 170 2.15 7.05 -4.14
C HIS A 170 2.26 8.49 -4.66
N TYR A 171 1.77 9.48 -3.95
CA TYR A 171 1.72 10.87 -4.45
C TYR A 171 3.05 11.61 -4.37
N HIS A 172 4.09 11.03 -3.78
CA HIS A 172 5.42 11.64 -3.58
C HIS A 172 5.34 13.08 -3.06
N GLY A 173 4.31 13.39 -2.25
CA GLY A 173 4.04 14.73 -1.75
C GLY A 173 3.69 15.75 -2.84
N GLY A 174 3.27 15.29 -4.02
CA GLY A 174 3.02 16.12 -5.19
C GLY A 174 4.30 16.59 -5.89
N GLN A 175 5.36 15.81 -5.75
CA GLN A 175 6.70 15.91 -6.38
C GLN A 175 7.20 17.33 -6.71
N LEU A 176 6.50 18.07 -7.56
CA LEU A 176 6.78 19.46 -7.94
C LEU A 176 5.82 20.39 -7.19
N ARG A 177 6.35 21.19 -6.31
CA ARG A 177 5.59 22.17 -5.52
C ARG A 177 6.09 23.57 -5.80
N LEU A 178 5.20 24.54 -5.78
CA LEU A 178 5.55 25.96 -5.84
C LEU A 178 5.34 26.62 -4.48
N PRO A 179 6.20 27.55 -4.09
CA PRO A 179 5.98 28.35 -2.89
C PRO A 179 4.60 29.02 -2.95
N PHE A 180 3.88 28.98 -1.83
CA PHE A 180 2.53 29.55 -1.67
C PHE A 180 1.41 28.87 -2.48
N PHE A 181 1.73 28.09 -3.48
CA PHE A 181 0.75 27.43 -4.35
C PHE A 181 0.57 25.96 -4.00
N GLY A 182 1.67 25.27 -3.68
CA GLY A 182 1.68 23.86 -3.32
C GLY A 182 1.95 22.92 -4.52
N ALA A 183 1.42 21.70 -4.47
CA ALA A 183 1.65 20.68 -5.48
C ALA A 183 1.00 21.04 -6.82
N LEU A 184 1.75 20.84 -7.90
CA LEU A 184 1.27 21.06 -9.27
C LEU A 184 0.66 19.79 -9.88
N TYR A 185 1.13 18.63 -9.42
CA TYR A 185 0.77 17.33 -9.97
C TYR A 185 0.87 16.23 -8.94
N ILE A 186 -0.01 15.26 -9.02
CA ILE A 186 0.10 13.95 -8.38
C ILE A 186 -0.14 12.84 -9.41
N PRO A 187 0.55 11.69 -9.31
CA PRO A 187 0.16 10.52 -10.09
C PRO A 187 -1.25 10.10 -9.66
N SER A 188 -2.13 9.84 -10.62
CA SER A 188 -3.47 9.37 -10.34
C SER A 188 -3.54 7.86 -10.54
N PRO A 189 -4.09 7.09 -9.59
CA PRO A 189 -4.27 5.65 -9.76
C PRO A 189 -5.33 5.30 -10.82
N THR A 190 -6.19 6.26 -11.18
CA THR A 190 -7.23 6.07 -12.19
C THR A 190 -7.22 7.19 -13.21
N SER A 191 -7.42 6.86 -14.48
CA SER A 191 -7.48 7.77 -15.62
C SER A 191 -8.67 8.77 -15.59
N GLY A 192 -9.46 8.79 -14.53
CA GLY A 192 -10.70 9.56 -14.42
C GLY A 192 -10.63 10.83 -13.59
N ILE A 193 -9.61 10.99 -12.73
CA ILE A 193 -9.46 12.24 -11.99
C ILE A 193 -8.67 13.19 -12.86
N ALA A 194 -9.22 14.34 -13.19
CA ALA A 194 -8.64 15.51 -13.88
C ALA A 194 -7.11 15.48 -14.05
N ASN A 195 -6.57 14.38 -14.55
CA ASN A 195 -5.17 14.06 -14.86
C ASN A 195 -4.16 14.35 -13.74
N GLY A 196 -4.59 14.41 -12.47
CA GLY A 196 -3.72 14.69 -11.32
C GLY A 196 -3.12 16.09 -11.25
N TYR A 197 -3.47 16.99 -12.18
CA TYR A 197 -2.98 18.37 -12.18
C TYR A 197 -3.74 19.25 -11.19
N PHE A 198 -3.00 20.10 -10.48
CA PHE A 198 -3.53 21.07 -9.52
C PHE A 198 -4.42 20.43 -8.44
N PRO A 199 -3.92 19.41 -7.73
CA PRO A 199 -4.71 18.69 -6.73
C PRO A 199 -5.06 19.61 -5.56
N LYS A 200 -6.10 19.27 -4.81
CA LYS A 200 -6.38 19.93 -3.53
C LYS A 200 -5.23 19.64 -2.55
N GLN A 201 -4.62 20.68 -2.02
CA GLN A 201 -3.34 20.62 -1.32
C GLN A 201 -3.37 19.78 -0.03
N ASN A 202 -4.51 19.74 0.65
CA ASN A 202 -4.74 18.95 1.85
C ASN A 202 -4.93 17.46 1.58
N GLU A 203 -5.05 17.04 0.30
CA GLU A 203 -5.24 15.66 -0.12
C GLU A 203 -3.96 15.04 -0.71
N VAL A 204 -2.85 15.80 -0.72
CA VAL A 204 -1.60 15.38 -1.38
C VAL A 204 -0.65 14.69 -0.42
N LYS A 205 -0.57 15.15 0.82
CA LYS A 205 0.28 14.57 1.88
C LYS A 205 -0.16 14.99 3.26
N GLY A 206 0.27 14.23 4.26
CA GLY A 206 -0.05 14.44 5.67
C GLY A 206 -1.37 13.81 6.05
N LEU A 207 -1.87 14.18 7.23
CA LEU A 207 -3.12 13.67 7.77
C LEU A 207 -4.30 14.43 7.17
N ASN A 208 -5.27 13.70 6.65
CA ASN A 208 -6.54 14.24 6.17
C ASN A 208 -7.71 13.34 6.61
N GLN A 209 -8.93 13.85 6.46
CA GLN A 209 -10.15 13.10 6.67
C GLN A 209 -10.65 12.61 5.32
N ILE A 210 -10.97 11.33 5.21
CA ILE A 210 -11.55 10.71 4.04
C ILE A 210 -12.68 9.77 4.47
N ILE A 211 -13.85 9.88 3.88
CA ILE A 211 -15.03 9.16 4.33
C ILE A 211 -15.19 9.41 5.85
N ASP A 212 -15.41 8.40 6.66
CA ASP A 212 -15.51 8.50 8.12
C ASP A 212 -14.20 8.12 8.86
N MET A 213 -13.08 7.98 8.14
CA MET A 213 -11.77 7.62 8.71
C MET A 213 -10.71 8.69 8.48
N GLN A 214 -9.61 8.60 9.24
CA GLN A 214 -8.39 9.36 8.99
C GLN A 214 -7.52 8.67 7.94
N GLN A 215 -6.88 9.46 7.08
CA GLN A 215 -5.88 8.98 6.14
C GLN A 215 -4.60 9.76 6.30
N TYR A 216 -3.47 9.06 6.37
CA TYR A 216 -2.14 9.66 6.32
C TYR A 216 -1.45 9.31 5.01
N ILE A 217 -1.07 10.32 4.24
CA ILE A 217 -0.35 10.14 2.97
C ILE A 217 1.10 10.62 3.17
N SER A 218 2.04 9.68 3.05
CA SER A 218 3.47 9.99 3.16
C SER A 218 4.00 10.59 1.86
N ALA A 219 4.83 11.62 1.98
CA ALA A 219 5.57 12.11 0.83
C ALA A 219 6.78 11.22 0.48
N GLY A 220 7.22 10.37 1.40
CA GLY A 220 8.33 9.43 1.21
C GLY A 220 9.67 10.08 0.90
N LEU A 221 10.64 9.26 0.50
CA LEU A 221 12.01 9.67 0.23
C LEU A 221 12.30 9.92 -1.26
N GLY A 222 11.65 9.15 -2.14
CA GLY A 222 11.90 9.10 -3.57
C GLY A 222 11.14 10.14 -4.40
N SER A 223 11.37 10.11 -5.70
CA SER A 223 10.65 10.84 -6.73
C SER A 223 10.05 9.87 -7.74
N SER A 224 8.89 10.21 -8.31
CA SER A 224 8.28 9.43 -9.39
C SER A 224 9.04 9.65 -10.70
N ALA A 225 9.21 8.60 -11.48
CA ALA A 225 9.73 8.64 -12.84
C ALA A 225 8.62 8.74 -13.92
N SER A 226 7.36 9.00 -13.54
CA SER A 226 6.22 9.06 -14.45
C SER A 226 6.41 10.05 -15.61
N ILE A 227 7.24 11.07 -15.42
CA ILE A 227 7.65 12.01 -16.47
C ILE A 227 9.18 12.04 -16.46
N SER A 228 9.80 11.43 -17.46
CA SER A 228 11.24 11.11 -17.50
C SER A 228 12.20 12.29 -17.29
N PHE A 229 11.81 13.51 -17.66
CA PHE A 229 12.64 14.71 -17.45
C PHE A 229 12.31 15.45 -16.14
N LEU A 230 11.33 15.00 -15.37
CA LEU A 230 10.91 15.56 -14.07
C LEU A 230 11.22 14.61 -12.90
N ASP A 231 12.21 13.76 -13.06
CA ASP A 231 12.63 12.82 -12.06
C ASP A 231 13.43 13.50 -10.91
N PHE A 232 12.82 14.52 -10.32
CA PHE A 232 13.34 15.23 -9.17
C PHE A 232 12.22 15.86 -8.35
N ARG A 233 12.51 16.19 -7.10
CA ARG A 233 11.62 16.97 -6.24
C ARG A 233 11.97 18.46 -6.31
N LEU A 234 10.94 19.29 -6.45
CA LEU A 234 11.10 20.74 -6.41
C LEU A 234 10.29 21.32 -5.23
N PHE A 235 10.95 22.00 -4.30
CA PHE A 235 10.36 22.56 -3.06
C PHE A 235 9.51 21.53 -2.27
N ASN A 236 9.90 20.27 -2.33
CA ASN A 236 9.22 19.15 -1.70
C ASN A 236 10.27 18.26 -1.01
N THR A 237 10.52 18.53 0.26
CA THR A 237 11.54 17.82 1.05
C THR A 237 11.16 16.36 1.21
N PRO A 238 12.09 15.42 0.97
CA PRO A 238 11.91 14.02 1.37
C PRO A 238 11.65 13.91 2.87
N GLU A 239 10.78 12.98 3.26
CA GLU A 239 10.39 12.83 4.67
C GLU A 239 10.21 11.37 5.08
N ILE A 240 10.53 11.09 6.34
CA ILE A 240 10.11 9.90 7.08
C ILE A 240 9.16 10.40 8.16
N ASN A 241 8.02 9.76 8.30
CA ASN A 241 6.95 10.24 9.16
C ASN A 241 6.86 9.39 10.44
N LEU A 242 6.74 10.05 11.58
CA LEU A 242 6.42 9.42 12.86
C LEU A 242 4.93 9.61 13.16
N ILE A 243 4.19 8.52 13.14
CA ILE A 243 2.76 8.50 13.50
C ILE A 243 2.64 7.94 14.92
N THR A 244 1.98 8.67 15.79
CA THR A 244 1.72 8.24 17.16
C THR A 244 0.24 7.95 17.34
N LEU A 245 -0.10 6.70 17.62
CA LEU A 245 -1.45 6.29 17.99
C LEU A 245 -1.64 6.51 19.49
N ARG A 246 -2.81 7.01 19.89
CA ARG A 246 -3.17 7.22 21.29
C ARG A 246 -4.59 6.73 21.53
N CYS A 247 -4.77 5.89 22.57
CA CYS A 247 -6.12 5.63 23.07
C CYS A 247 -6.67 6.91 23.72
N HIS A 248 -7.83 7.33 23.30
CA HIS A 248 -8.65 8.26 24.09
C HIS A 248 -9.39 7.44 25.14
N LYS A 249 -9.02 7.65 26.40
CA LYS A 249 -9.77 7.11 27.55
C LYS A 249 -11.10 7.87 27.71
#